data_af8720270ac5f1ccc016c46974d7f5c7
#
_entry.id   af8720270ac5f1ccc016c46974d7f5c7
#
_cell.length_a   1.000
_cell.length_b   1.000
_cell.length_c   1.000
_cell.angle_alpha   90.00
_cell.angle_beta   90.00
_cell.angle_gamma   90.00
#
_symmetry.space_group_name_H-M   'P 1'
#
loop_
_entity.id
_entity.type
_entity.pdbx_description
1 polymer ?
#
loop_
_entity_poly.entity_id
_entity_poly.type
_entity_poly.pdbx_seq_one_letter_code
_entity_poly.pdbx_strand_id
1 'polypeptide(L)'
;MILPLIKGLVLTIKRFLNPSTCVTVQYPDERLKLSARFRGLPELQIGKDGMEQCVACGLCAKVCPSQCIYVEGASDEETQRRYPKIYELDAFRCIFCGFCQEVCPVRAIILRDTFELATYENRGIFDKEMLLDLTRKRNIQYRRKLEPKKAKD
;
A
#
# COMPACT_ATOMS: atom_id res chain seq x y z
N MET A 1 -7.39 -14.91 52.22
CA MET A 1 -7.80 -14.59 50.82
C MET A 1 -7.29 -13.24 50.33
N ILE A 2 -6.91 -12.27 51.16
CA ILE A 2 -6.47 -10.91 50.76
C ILE A 2 -5.02 -10.88 50.19
N LEU A 3 -4.14 -11.73 50.68
CA LEU A 3 -2.73 -11.76 50.27
C LEU A 3 -2.49 -11.92 48.75
N PRO A 4 -3.21 -12.80 48.02
CA PRO A 4 -3.06 -12.91 46.55
C PRO A 4 -3.48 -11.64 45.81
N LEU A 5 -4.52 -10.97 46.29
CA LEU A 5 -4.99 -9.69 45.70
C LEU A 5 -3.95 -8.57 45.84
N ILE A 6 -3.34 -8.47 47.03
CA ILE A 6 -2.27 -7.48 47.29
C ILE A 6 -1.04 -7.79 46.40
N LYS A 7 -0.64 -9.06 46.27
CA LYS A 7 0.45 -9.43 45.36
C LYS A 7 0.19 -9.05 43.92
N GLY A 8 -1.05 -9.26 43.41
CA GLY A 8 -1.47 -8.83 42.06
C GLY A 8 -1.41 -7.30 41.91
N LEU A 9 -1.90 -6.55 42.90
CA LEU A 9 -1.87 -5.09 42.87
C LEU A 9 -0.43 -4.55 42.88
N VAL A 10 0.45 -5.09 43.70
CA VAL A 10 1.88 -4.71 43.73
C VAL A 10 2.55 -4.97 42.38
N LEU A 11 2.23 -6.08 41.70
CA LEU A 11 2.77 -6.40 40.39
C LEU A 11 2.34 -5.36 39.34
N THR A 12 1.07 -4.99 39.31
CA THR A 12 0.55 -3.99 38.37
C THR A 12 1.13 -2.61 38.62
N ILE A 13 1.21 -2.17 39.89
CA ILE A 13 1.85 -0.91 40.26
C ILE A 13 3.33 -0.89 39.86
N LYS A 14 4.06 -1.96 40.11
CA LYS A 14 5.47 -2.07 39.69
C LYS A 14 5.64 -1.93 38.18
N ARG A 15 4.73 -2.52 37.39
CA ARG A 15 4.71 -2.36 35.93
C ARG A 15 4.39 -0.94 35.50
N PHE A 16 3.40 -0.31 36.13
CA PHE A 16 2.99 1.06 35.85
C PHE A 16 4.12 2.07 36.12
N LEU A 17 4.86 1.91 37.22
CA LEU A 17 5.96 2.80 37.58
C LEU A 17 7.25 2.58 36.79
N ASN A 18 7.32 1.53 35.98
CA ASN A 18 8.51 1.23 35.17
C ASN A 18 8.24 1.47 33.67
N PRO A 19 8.53 2.67 33.13
CA PRO A 19 8.28 3.02 31.73
C PRO A 19 9.14 2.19 30.75
N SER A 20 10.29 1.64 31.20
CA SER A 20 11.16 0.82 30.33
C SER A 20 10.54 -0.52 29.90
N THR A 21 9.41 -0.92 30.50
CA THR A 21 8.68 -2.13 30.09
C THR A 21 7.65 -1.86 29.00
N CYS A 22 7.48 -0.62 28.56
CA CYS A 22 6.59 -0.25 27.46
C CYS A 22 7.24 -0.66 26.13
N VAL A 23 6.58 -1.59 25.42
CA VAL A 23 7.03 -2.06 24.09
C VAL A 23 6.16 -1.50 22.96
N THR A 24 5.20 -0.65 23.30
CA THR A 24 4.28 -0.04 22.33
C THR A 24 5.00 1.01 21.51
N VAL A 25 4.92 0.90 20.20
CA VAL A 25 5.44 1.91 19.27
C VAL A 25 4.56 3.16 19.34
N GLN A 26 5.17 4.30 19.55
CA GLN A 26 4.48 5.59 19.67
C GLN A 26 4.23 6.18 18.27
N TYR A 27 3.25 5.60 17.55
CA TYR A 27 2.84 6.16 16.26
C TYR A 27 2.05 7.48 16.51
N PRO A 28 2.27 8.57 15.71
CA PRO A 28 3.07 8.66 14.48
C PRO A 28 4.55 9.04 14.70
N ASP A 29 4.99 9.33 15.94
CA ASP A 29 6.35 9.80 16.22
C ASP A 29 7.39 8.71 15.92
N GLU A 30 7.06 7.48 16.27
CA GLU A 30 7.85 6.31 15.92
C GLU A 30 7.14 5.48 14.85
N ARG A 31 7.88 5.05 13.82
CA ARG A 31 7.36 4.21 12.74
C ARG A 31 8.06 2.86 12.71
N LEU A 32 7.28 1.81 12.68
CA LEU A 32 7.80 0.46 12.47
C LEU A 32 8.35 0.30 11.06
N LYS A 33 9.49 -0.38 10.94
CA LYS A 33 9.98 -0.83 9.65
C LYS A 33 9.11 -1.99 9.17
N LEU A 34 8.33 -1.75 8.12
CA LEU A 34 7.45 -2.75 7.55
C LEU A 34 8.25 -3.90 6.91
N SER A 35 7.70 -5.11 7.02
CA SER A 35 8.27 -6.29 6.37
C SER A 35 8.22 -6.16 4.85
N ALA A 36 9.16 -6.77 4.13
CA ALA A 36 9.12 -6.86 2.67
C ALA A 36 7.89 -7.62 2.13
N ARG A 37 7.20 -8.39 2.98
CA ARG A 37 5.96 -9.11 2.66
C ARG A 37 4.70 -8.31 3.01
N PHE A 38 4.84 -7.08 3.46
CA PHE A 38 3.69 -6.25 3.80
C PHE A 38 2.81 -6.00 2.59
N ARG A 39 1.51 -6.18 2.76
CA ARG A 39 0.50 -5.98 1.72
C ARG A 39 -0.29 -4.72 2.02
N GLY A 40 0.17 -3.58 1.52
CA GLY A 40 -0.57 -2.33 1.58
C GLY A 40 -1.31 -2.04 0.28
N LEU A 41 -1.49 -0.77 -0.05
CA LEU A 41 -2.28 -0.33 -1.20
C LEU A 41 -1.74 -0.92 -2.52
N PRO A 42 -2.60 -1.54 -3.35
CA PRO A 42 -2.23 -1.91 -4.71
C PRO A 42 -1.89 -0.68 -5.55
N GLU A 43 -0.74 -0.69 -6.20
CA GLU A 43 -0.27 0.38 -7.09
C GLU A 43 -0.17 -0.16 -8.52
N LEU A 44 -0.48 0.70 -9.51
CA LEU A 44 -0.28 0.38 -10.92
C LEU A 44 1.15 0.68 -11.33
N GLN A 45 1.79 -0.27 -11.99
CA GLN A 45 3.17 -0.15 -12.43
C GLN A 45 3.28 0.56 -13.78
N ILE A 46 4.37 1.30 -13.93
CA ILE A 46 4.74 1.99 -15.16
C ILE A 46 5.85 1.21 -15.82
N GLY A 47 5.70 0.95 -17.12
CA GLY A 47 6.71 0.29 -17.95
C GLY A 47 7.97 1.13 -18.13
N LYS A 48 8.97 0.52 -18.77
CA LYS A 48 10.22 1.22 -19.13
C LYS A 48 9.97 2.38 -20.09
N ASP A 49 8.91 2.29 -20.86
CA ASP A 49 8.49 3.28 -21.85
C ASP A 49 7.76 4.49 -21.23
N GLY A 50 7.62 4.51 -19.91
CA GLY A 50 6.90 5.56 -19.18
C GLY A 50 5.37 5.43 -19.23
N MET A 51 4.84 4.42 -19.92
CA MET A 51 3.41 4.13 -20.02
C MET A 51 2.98 3.10 -18.98
N GLU A 52 1.68 3.03 -18.69
CA GLU A 52 1.14 1.99 -17.81
C GLU A 52 1.37 0.59 -18.38
N GLN A 53 1.71 -0.37 -17.52
CA GLN A 53 1.87 -1.78 -17.90
C GLN A 53 0.55 -2.52 -18.07
N CYS A 54 -0.53 -1.97 -17.53
CA CYS A 54 -1.85 -2.59 -17.53
C CYS A 54 -2.39 -2.70 -18.96
N VAL A 55 -2.89 -3.89 -19.31
CA VAL A 55 -3.52 -4.19 -20.60
C VAL A 55 -5.04 -4.32 -20.49
N ALA A 56 -5.63 -3.89 -19.38
CA ALA A 56 -7.07 -3.91 -19.14
C ALA A 56 -7.74 -5.28 -19.39
N CYS A 57 -7.09 -6.37 -18.99
CA CYS A 57 -7.64 -7.73 -19.18
C CYS A 57 -8.81 -8.07 -18.23
N GLY A 58 -9.02 -7.27 -17.16
CA GLY A 58 -10.11 -7.43 -16.20
C GLY A 58 -9.97 -8.59 -15.21
N LEU A 59 -8.89 -9.39 -15.26
CA LEU A 59 -8.71 -10.54 -14.37
C LEU A 59 -8.64 -10.13 -12.90
N CYS A 60 -8.02 -8.99 -12.59
CA CYS A 60 -7.93 -8.46 -11.22
C CYS A 60 -9.31 -8.14 -10.63
N ALA A 61 -10.24 -7.61 -11.43
CA ALA A 61 -11.61 -7.35 -11.01
C ALA A 61 -12.38 -8.65 -10.78
N LYS A 62 -12.19 -9.67 -11.63
CA LYS A 62 -12.88 -10.96 -11.53
C LYS A 62 -12.43 -11.79 -10.34
N VAL A 63 -11.14 -11.76 -9.99
CA VAL A 63 -10.59 -12.54 -8.88
C VAL A 63 -10.79 -11.84 -7.52
N CYS A 64 -11.17 -10.57 -7.50
CA CYS A 64 -11.29 -9.79 -6.28
C CYS A 64 -12.47 -10.28 -5.42
N PRO A 65 -12.24 -10.82 -4.21
CA PRO A 65 -13.30 -11.33 -3.34
C PRO A 65 -14.23 -10.22 -2.82
N SER A 66 -13.70 -9.00 -2.65
CA SER A 66 -14.47 -7.83 -2.21
C SER A 66 -15.02 -7.00 -3.36
N GLN A 67 -14.77 -7.39 -4.62
CA GLN A 67 -15.25 -6.68 -5.81
C GLN A 67 -14.97 -5.17 -5.76
N CYS A 68 -13.77 -4.81 -5.30
CA CYS A 68 -13.34 -3.43 -5.09
C CYS A 68 -12.60 -2.82 -6.28
N ILE A 69 -12.44 -3.56 -7.39
CA ILE A 69 -11.73 -3.13 -8.58
C ILE A 69 -12.69 -3.05 -9.76
N TYR A 70 -12.73 -1.89 -10.40
CA TYR A 70 -13.43 -1.68 -11.66
C TYR A 70 -12.42 -1.37 -12.76
N VAL A 71 -12.56 -2.02 -13.92
CA VAL A 71 -11.65 -1.84 -15.05
C VAL A 71 -12.46 -1.80 -16.34
N GLU A 72 -12.32 -0.71 -17.08
CA GLU A 72 -12.81 -0.57 -18.44
C GLU A 72 -11.63 -0.38 -19.39
N GLY A 73 -11.54 -1.23 -20.41
CA GLY A 73 -10.45 -1.22 -21.38
C GLY A 73 -10.79 -0.43 -22.63
N ALA A 74 -9.78 0.20 -23.22
CA ALA A 74 -9.82 0.73 -24.58
C ALA A 74 -8.64 0.18 -25.37
N SER A 75 -8.75 0.28 -26.69
CA SER A 75 -7.67 -0.04 -27.63
C SER A 75 -7.27 1.21 -28.37
N ASP A 76 -5.99 1.44 -28.50
CA ASP A 76 -5.47 2.48 -29.36
C ASP A 76 -5.47 1.96 -30.82
N GLU A 77 -6.06 2.72 -31.73
CA GLU A 77 -6.22 2.31 -33.13
C GLU A 77 -4.88 2.30 -33.89
N GLU A 78 -3.94 3.19 -33.51
CA GLU A 78 -2.64 3.29 -34.18
C GLU A 78 -1.68 2.19 -33.75
N THR A 79 -1.58 1.92 -32.42
CA THR A 79 -0.61 0.99 -31.86
C THR A 79 -1.20 -0.40 -31.57
N GLN A 80 -2.51 -0.56 -31.72
CA GLN A 80 -3.28 -1.76 -31.34
C GLN A 80 -3.06 -2.16 -29.87
N ARG A 81 -2.52 -1.28 -29.05
CA ARG A 81 -2.27 -1.51 -27.65
C ARG A 81 -3.56 -1.37 -26.85
N ARG A 82 -3.84 -2.36 -26.01
CA ARG A 82 -4.91 -2.29 -25.02
C ARG A 82 -4.41 -1.60 -23.76
N TYR A 83 -5.21 -0.69 -23.23
CA TYR A 83 -4.92 0.05 -22.01
C TYR A 83 -6.21 0.27 -21.18
N PRO A 84 -6.11 0.49 -19.86
CA PRO A 84 -7.27 0.82 -19.05
C PRO A 84 -7.68 2.27 -19.31
N LYS A 85 -8.87 2.44 -19.88
CA LYS A 85 -9.52 3.77 -20.00
C LYS A 85 -9.95 4.25 -18.62
N ILE A 86 -10.61 3.35 -17.87
CA ILE A 86 -11.02 3.57 -16.49
C ILE A 86 -10.40 2.44 -15.65
N TYR A 87 -9.80 2.81 -14.54
CA TYR A 87 -9.36 1.89 -13.50
C TYR A 87 -9.64 2.53 -12.16
N GLU A 88 -10.51 1.92 -11.38
CA GLU A 88 -10.89 2.40 -10.06
C GLU A 88 -10.68 1.30 -9.03
N LEU A 89 -10.13 1.68 -7.88
CA LEU A 89 -9.92 0.83 -6.72
C LEU A 89 -10.57 1.46 -5.49
N ASP A 90 -11.57 0.78 -4.93
CA ASP A 90 -12.12 1.15 -3.63
C ASP A 90 -11.23 0.54 -2.51
N ALA A 91 -10.32 1.35 -1.98
CA ALA A 91 -9.36 0.91 -0.97
C ALA A 91 -10.02 0.62 0.38
N PHE A 92 -11.19 1.20 0.67
CA PHE A 92 -11.89 0.95 1.94
C PHE A 92 -12.65 -0.38 1.93
N ARG A 93 -12.96 -0.91 0.74
CA ARG A 93 -13.51 -2.27 0.58
C ARG A 93 -12.42 -3.32 0.39
N CYS A 94 -11.20 -2.89 0.04
CA CYS A 94 -10.08 -3.79 -0.23
C CYS A 94 -9.64 -4.50 1.05
N ILE A 95 -9.47 -5.82 1.00
CA ILE A 95 -8.95 -6.64 2.12
C ILE A 95 -7.44 -6.91 1.98
N PHE A 96 -6.77 -6.31 1.02
CA PHE A 96 -5.32 -6.43 0.78
C PHE A 96 -4.82 -7.88 0.64
N CYS A 97 -5.65 -8.79 0.11
CA CYS A 97 -5.33 -10.22 -0.03
C CYS A 97 -4.21 -10.52 -1.04
N GLY A 98 -4.01 -9.65 -2.04
CA GLY A 98 -2.97 -9.79 -3.05
C GLY A 98 -3.33 -10.63 -4.28
N PHE A 99 -4.53 -11.20 -4.38
CA PHE A 99 -4.95 -12.02 -5.53
C PHE A 99 -4.88 -11.26 -6.85
N CYS A 100 -5.17 -9.96 -6.86
CA CYS A 100 -5.03 -9.11 -8.05
C CYS A 100 -3.59 -9.03 -8.56
N GLN A 101 -2.60 -9.04 -7.66
CA GLN A 101 -1.19 -9.09 -8.01
C GLN A 101 -0.79 -10.46 -8.57
N GLU A 102 -1.28 -11.54 -7.96
CA GLU A 102 -0.93 -12.92 -8.33
C GLU A 102 -1.50 -13.29 -9.71
N VAL A 103 -2.74 -12.87 -10.02
CA VAL A 103 -3.40 -13.19 -11.29
C VAL A 103 -2.95 -12.30 -12.45
N CYS A 104 -2.25 -11.19 -12.20
CA CYS A 104 -1.89 -10.22 -13.24
C CYS A 104 -0.81 -10.79 -14.19
N PRO A 105 -1.12 -11.08 -15.48
CA PRO A 105 -0.18 -11.69 -16.40
C PRO A 105 1.00 -10.78 -16.75
N VAL A 106 0.79 -9.48 -16.72
CA VAL A 106 1.80 -8.46 -17.03
C VAL A 106 2.42 -7.82 -15.79
N ARG A 107 2.08 -8.30 -14.58
CA ARG A 107 2.55 -7.77 -13.30
C ARG A 107 2.35 -6.25 -13.16
N ALA A 108 1.25 -5.75 -13.72
CA ALA A 108 0.92 -4.33 -13.67
C ALA A 108 0.44 -3.86 -12.30
N ILE A 109 0.09 -4.78 -11.39
CA ILE A 109 -0.39 -4.46 -10.04
C ILE A 109 0.61 -5.03 -9.04
N ILE A 110 1.04 -4.20 -8.10
CA ILE A 110 1.93 -4.60 -7.00
C ILE A 110 1.41 -3.99 -5.70
N LEU A 111 1.30 -4.82 -4.66
CA LEU A 111 1.01 -4.33 -3.31
C LEU A 111 2.28 -3.75 -2.70
N ARG A 112 2.16 -2.56 -2.14
CA ARG A 112 3.29 -1.83 -1.56
C ARG A 112 3.10 -1.62 -0.05
N ASP A 113 3.97 -0.84 0.52
CA ASP A 113 4.02 -0.50 1.94
C ASP A 113 3.15 0.72 2.31
N THR A 114 2.38 1.25 1.36
CA THR A 114 1.46 2.36 1.59
C THR A 114 0.25 1.87 2.36
N PHE A 115 0.03 2.39 3.57
CA PHE A 115 -1.10 2.04 4.44
C PHE A 115 -1.81 3.26 5.04
N GLU A 116 -1.20 4.45 4.97
CA GLU A 116 -1.79 5.69 5.45
C GLU A 116 -2.82 6.20 4.43
N LEU A 117 -4.05 5.70 4.52
CA LEU A 117 -5.12 5.97 3.55
C LEU A 117 -6.25 6.82 4.14
N ALA A 118 -6.13 7.22 5.40
CA ALA A 118 -7.15 8.03 6.05
C ALA A 118 -7.30 9.38 5.37
N THR A 119 -8.53 9.72 5.00
CA THR A 119 -8.87 10.98 4.34
C THR A 119 -10.27 11.43 4.75
N TYR A 120 -10.49 12.74 4.77
CA TYR A 120 -11.79 13.33 5.09
C TYR A 120 -12.68 13.51 3.85
N GLU A 121 -12.09 13.66 2.68
CA GLU A 121 -12.81 14.11 1.47
C GLU A 121 -13.13 12.96 0.52
N ASN A 122 -12.25 11.99 0.39
CA ASN A 122 -12.43 10.89 -0.54
C ASN A 122 -13.01 9.65 0.14
N ARG A 123 -13.94 8.97 -0.54
CA ARG A 123 -14.50 7.68 -0.10
C ARG A 123 -13.52 6.51 -0.25
N GLY A 124 -12.21 6.79 -0.37
CA GLY A 124 -11.18 5.77 -0.57
C GLY A 124 -11.15 5.18 -1.98
N ILE A 125 -11.79 5.84 -2.94
CA ILE A 125 -11.72 5.46 -4.36
C ILE A 125 -10.47 6.07 -4.96
N PHE A 126 -9.60 5.21 -5.48
CA PHE A 126 -8.37 5.59 -6.15
C PHE A 126 -8.51 5.37 -7.64
N ASP A 127 -8.43 6.45 -8.39
CA ASP A 127 -8.43 6.44 -9.86
C ASP A 127 -7.10 5.98 -10.44
N LYS A 128 -7.11 5.63 -11.72
CA LYS A 128 -5.91 5.22 -12.47
C LYS A 128 -4.74 6.17 -12.26
N GLU A 129 -4.97 7.48 -12.40
CA GLU A 129 -3.91 8.48 -12.29
C GLU A 129 -3.33 8.57 -10.87
N MET A 130 -4.17 8.48 -9.85
CA MET A 130 -3.72 8.47 -8.45
C MET A 130 -2.81 7.26 -8.17
N LEU A 131 -3.18 6.08 -8.67
CA LEU A 131 -2.39 4.85 -8.49
C LEU A 131 -1.06 4.91 -9.25
N LEU A 132 -1.04 5.50 -10.45
CA LEU A 132 0.19 5.72 -11.21
C LEU A 132 1.10 6.77 -10.57
N ASP A 133 0.53 7.83 -10.00
CA ASP A 133 1.29 8.88 -9.32
C ASP A 133 2.01 8.38 -8.06
N LEU A 134 1.40 7.46 -7.32
CA LEU A 134 2.08 6.79 -6.22
C LEU A 134 3.35 6.09 -6.69
N THR A 135 3.27 5.36 -7.79
CA THR A 135 4.42 4.69 -8.40
C THR A 135 5.45 5.69 -8.94
N ARG A 136 5.03 6.79 -9.58
CA ARG A 136 5.93 7.86 -10.05
C ARG A 136 6.70 8.50 -8.89
N LYS A 137 6.02 8.87 -7.82
CA LYS A 137 6.63 9.47 -6.62
C LYS A 137 7.65 8.53 -5.99
N ARG A 138 7.34 7.24 -5.89
CA ARG A 138 8.23 6.20 -5.37
C ARG A 138 9.49 6.03 -6.25
N ASN A 139 9.33 5.97 -7.55
CA ASN A 139 10.44 5.85 -8.49
C ASN A 139 11.40 7.06 -8.40
N ILE A 140 10.86 8.27 -8.22
CA ILE A 140 11.65 9.49 -8.01
C ILE A 140 12.42 9.40 -6.68
N GLN A 141 11.79 8.96 -5.59
CA GLN A 141 12.46 8.80 -4.29
C GLN A 141 13.58 7.76 -4.36
N TYR A 142 13.34 6.66 -5.06
CA TYR A 142 14.33 5.61 -5.25
C TYR A 142 15.54 6.11 -6.04
N ARG A 143 15.33 6.83 -7.15
CA ARG A 143 16.41 7.46 -7.93
C ARG A 143 17.23 8.44 -7.08
N ARG A 144 16.59 9.31 -6.30
CA ARG A 144 17.30 10.24 -5.39
C ARG A 144 18.15 9.55 -4.34
N LYS A 145 17.75 8.36 -3.88
CA LYS A 145 18.56 7.56 -2.94
C LYS A 145 19.78 6.91 -3.60
N LEU A 146 19.72 6.65 -4.91
CA LEU A 146 20.82 6.06 -5.68
C LEU A 146 21.82 7.11 -6.16
N GLU A 147 21.44 8.39 -6.26
CA GLU A 147 22.37 9.47 -6.58
C GLU A 147 23.37 9.63 -5.43
N PRO A 148 24.70 9.55 -5.72
CA PRO A 148 25.72 9.77 -4.69
C PRO A 148 25.52 11.18 -4.12
N LYS A 149 25.45 11.30 -2.79
CA LYS A 149 25.45 12.61 -2.12
C LYS A 149 26.69 13.33 -2.61
N LYS A 150 26.51 14.40 -3.41
CA LYS A 150 27.63 15.28 -3.77
C LYS A 150 28.30 15.69 -2.48
N ALA A 151 29.60 15.37 -2.34
CA ALA A 151 30.41 15.84 -1.22
C ALA A 151 30.23 17.36 -1.17
N LYS A 152 29.84 17.86 -0.02
CA LYS A 152 29.91 19.31 0.23
C LYS A 152 31.35 19.61 0.47
N ASP A 153 32.00 20.24 -0.53
CA ASP A 153 33.26 20.95 -0.36
C ASP A 153 33.02 22.17 0.55
#